data_d2accec51faa71f508f5f6eaa40fbe27
#
_entry.id   d2accec51faa71f508f5f6eaa40fbe27
#
_cell.length_a   1.000
_cell.length_b   1.000
_cell.length_c   1.000
_cell.angle_alpha   90.00
_cell.angle_beta   90.00
_cell.angle_gamma   90.00
#
_symmetry.space_group_name_H-M   'P 1'
#
loop_
_entity.id
_entity.type
_entity.pdbx_description
1 polymer ?
#
loop_
_entity_poly.entity_id
_entity_poly.type
_entity_poly.pdbx_seq_one_letter_code
_entity_poly.pdbx_strand_id
1 'polypeptide(L)'
;MSKLHTPFRYDYVGSFLRPERLKKARADYESGKINKAELTAVEDDCIRELVAKVKELGYHVITDGEFRRSTWHLDFMWGFNGVEHRKTVDGNTTFDAEAAMIDDTYMVGKISVKDHPFVEHFKFVKALEDENTVAKQTIPSPGQFYAYFTGAELLADTLAIYGTEEAFAEDVIKAYNEFVTEIYAAGCRNLQFDDCVWGGMVNPKLAVALTGRSGEALEEYKKLMLKLNNEVVAAAPEDLLINTHVCRGNYHSTFFSSGAYDSVADLLFGGENVNAYYLEYDDERSGGFAPLAKVSGDKKVVLGLVTTKTPALENKELVINRIHEAAKYVPLDRLYLSPQCGFASCEIGNKLTEEEQWAKLKLVKEIAEEVWG
;
A
#
# COMPACT_ATOMS: atom_id res chain seq x y z
N MET A 1 -16.25 -0.59 -20.91
CA MET A 1 -15.55 -0.62 -19.62
C MET A 1 -14.89 -1.98 -19.50
N SER A 2 -13.64 -2.03 -19.05
CA SER A 2 -12.93 -3.30 -18.83
C SER A 2 -13.71 -4.14 -17.83
N LYS A 3 -13.85 -5.46 -18.11
CA LYS A 3 -14.41 -6.44 -17.17
C LYS A 3 -13.31 -7.04 -16.27
N LEU A 4 -12.11 -6.50 -16.34
CA LEU A 4 -10.95 -6.95 -15.60
C LEU A 4 -10.98 -6.40 -14.17
N HIS A 5 -10.74 -7.27 -13.20
CA HIS A 5 -10.82 -6.95 -11.77
C HIS A 5 -9.64 -7.57 -11.03
N THR A 6 -9.05 -6.78 -10.12
CA THR A 6 -7.99 -7.27 -9.21
C THR A 6 -8.58 -8.18 -8.12
N PRO A 7 -7.80 -9.09 -7.55
CA PRO A 7 -6.46 -9.49 -7.97
C PRO A 7 -6.47 -10.45 -9.17
N PHE A 8 -5.35 -10.49 -9.90
CA PHE A 8 -5.07 -11.52 -10.89
C PHE A 8 -4.19 -12.62 -10.31
N ARG A 9 -4.15 -13.83 -10.92
CA ARG A 9 -3.39 -14.98 -10.36
C ARG A 9 -1.94 -14.66 -10.05
N TYR A 10 -1.34 -13.77 -10.82
CA TYR A 10 -0.09 -13.09 -10.52
C TYR A 10 -0.33 -11.59 -10.55
N ASP A 11 0.06 -10.94 -9.48
CA ASP A 11 -0.21 -9.53 -9.24
C ASP A 11 1.01 -8.88 -8.55
N TYR A 12 0.93 -7.60 -8.24
CA TYR A 12 1.94 -6.88 -7.48
C TYR A 12 1.30 -5.76 -6.66
N VAL A 13 2.00 -5.28 -5.64
CA VAL A 13 1.48 -4.27 -4.71
C VAL A 13 1.29 -2.92 -5.41
N GLY A 14 2.33 -2.34 -6.02
CA GLY A 14 2.13 -1.09 -6.77
C GLY A 14 3.39 -0.30 -7.09
N SER A 15 4.35 -0.20 -6.17
CA SER A 15 5.55 0.62 -6.37
C SER A 15 6.68 -0.14 -7.06
N PHE A 16 7.44 0.59 -7.88
CA PHE A 16 8.59 0.10 -8.65
C PHE A 16 9.84 0.94 -8.38
N LEU A 17 11.02 0.36 -8.61
CA LEU A 17 12.30 1.09 -8.54
C LEU A 17 12.28 2.28 -9.52
N ARG A 18 12.62 3.47 -9.00
CA ARG A 18 12.67 4.69 -9.82
C ARG A 18 13.86 4.62 -10.78
N PRO A 19 13.66 4.79 -12.11
CA PRO A 19 14.76 4.90 -13.06
C PRO A 19 15.72 6.04 -12.70
N GLU A 20 17.00 5.89 -12.97
CA GLU A 20 18.03 6.89 -12.63
C GLU A 20 17.74 8.28 -13.24
N ARG A 21 17.17 8.33 -14.45
CA ARG A 21 16.76 9.60 -15.07
C ARG A 21 15.65 10.31 -14.29
N LEU A 22 14.74 9.56 -13.64
CA LEU A 22 13.69 10.13 -12.80
C LEU A 22 14.27 10.67 -11.49
N LYS A 23 15.15 9.92 -10.83
CA LYS A 23 15.87 10.39 -9.64
C LYS A 23 16.64 11.68 -9.94
N LYS A 24 17.35 11.71 -11.07
CA LYS A 24 18.05 12.92 -11.52
C LYS A 24 17.10 14.08 -11.75
N ALA A 25 15.97 13.88 -12.43
CA ALA A 25 15.00 14.94 -12.69
C ALA A 25 14.40 15.50 -11.39
N ARG A 26 14.11 14.65 -10.39
CA ARG A 26 13.67 15.10 -9.07
C ARG A 26 14.73 15.97 -8.38
N ALA A 27 15.99 15.54 -8.36
CA ALA A 27 17.08 16.33 -7.78
C ALA A 27 17.30 17.67 -8.54
N ASP A 28 17.16 17.68 -9.87
CA ASP A 28 17.25 18.88 -10.67
C ASP A 28 16.07 19.85 -10.40
N TYR A 29 14.85 19.32 -10.18
CA TYR A 29 13.68 20.09 -9.77
C TYR A 29 13.86 20.69 -8.36
N GLU A 30 14.29 19.91 -7.38
CA GLU A 30 14.53 20.35 -6.02
C GLU A 30 15.60 21.44 -5.94
N SER A 31 16.63 21.35 -6.78
CA SER A 31 17.66 22.38 -6.90
C SER A 31 17.28 23.58 -7.78
N GLY A 32 16.04 23.61 -8.33
CA GLY A 32 15.53 24.69 -9.17
C GLY A 32 16.12 24.75 -10.58
N LYS A 33 16.80 23.71 -11.06
CA LYS A 33 17.37 23.63 -12.42
C LYS A 33 16.30 23.37 -13.48
N ILE A 34 15.25 22.65 -13.13
CA ILE A 34 14.08 22.41 -13.99
C ILE A 34 12.80 22.84 -13.26
N ASN A 35 11.76 23.15 -14.02
CA ASN A 35 10.45 23.48 -13.48
C ASN A 35 9.54 22.26 -13.31
N LYS A 36 8.34 22.42 -12.71
CA LYS A 36 7.42 21.32 -12.46
C LYS A 36 6.92 20.65 -13.74
N ALA A 37 6.72 21.41 -14.83
CA ALA A 37 6.27 20.84 -16.09
C ALA A 37 7.34 19.93 -16.72
N GLU A 38 8.61 20.32 -16.61
CA GLU A 38 9.74 19.50 -17.09
C GLU A 38 9.89 18.22 -16.25
N LEU A 39 9.75 18.30 -14.92
CA LEU A 39 9.72 17.10 -14.07
C LEU A 39 8.54 16.19 -14.47
N THR A 40 7.33 16.75 -14.60
CA THR A 40 6.14 15.96 -14.98
C THR A 40 6.32 15.25 -16.32
N ALA A 41 6.97 15.88 -17.31
CA ALA A 41 7.26 15.23 -18.58
C ALA A 41 8.16 13.98 -18.41
N VAL A 42 9.18 14.06 -17.52
CA VAL A 42 10.05 12.91 -17.23
C VAL A 42 9.28 11.83 -16.47
N GLU A 43 8.44 12.21 -15.50
CA GLU A 43 7.56 11.28 -14.77
C GLU A 43 6.65 10.54 -15.74
N ASP A 44 5.99 11.26 -16.66
CA ASP A 44 5.09 10.71 -17.68
C ASP A 44 5.78 9.69 -18.57
N ASP A 45 6.98 10.00 -19.06
CA ASP A 45 7.73 9.10 -19.93
C ASP A 45 8.18 7.84 -19.17
N CYS A 46 8.65 7.98 -17.92
CA CYS A 46 9.01 6.85 -17.08
C CYS A 46 7.80 5.95 -16.80
N ILE A 47 6.62 6.52 -16.54
CA ILE A 47 5.40 5.74 -16.29
C ILE A 47 4.94 5.02 -17.57
N ARG A 48 5.02 5.65 -18.75
CA ARG A 48 4.70 4.98 -20.02
C ARG A 48 5.60 3.77 -20.25
N GLU A 49 6.90 3.90 -20.01
CA GLU A 49 7.87 2.79 -20.16
C GLU A 49 7.61 1.67 -19.15
N LEU A 50 7.33 2.03 -17.89
CA LEU A 50 6.95 1.07 -16.86
C LEU A 50 5.72 0.26 -17.30
N VAL A 51 4.65 0.95 -17.71
CA VAL A 51 3.40 0.31 -18.15
C VAL A 51 3.64 -0.59 -19.36
N ALA A 52 4.45 -0.14 -20.35
CA ALA A 52 4.80 -0.96 -21.51
C ALA A 52 5.54 -2.24 -21.07
N LYS A 53 6.48 -2.14 -20.13
CA LYS A 53 7.23 -3.29 -19.62
C LYS A 53 6.37 -4.27 -18.84
N VAL A 54 5.45 -3.78 -18.00
CA VAL A 54 4.47 -4.58 -17.26
C VAL A 54 3.58 -5.36 -18.24
N LYS A 55 3.09 -4.72 -19.28
CA LYS A 55 2.29 -5.35 -20.35
C LYS A 55 3.09 -6.40 -21.14
N GLU A 56 4.36 -6.11 -21.49
CA GLU A 56 5.26 -7.06 -22.17
C GLU A 56 5.43 -8.35 -21.34
N LEU A 57 5.49 -8.23 -19.99
CA LEU A 57 5.55 -9.38 -19.09
C LEU A 57 4.21 -10.12 -18.99
N GLY A 58 3.12 -9.57 -19.52
CA GLY A 58 1.79 -10.18 -19.51
C GLY A 58 1.00 -9.95 -18.24
N TYR A 59 1.36 -8.96 -17.42
CA TYR A 59 0.55 -8.56 -16.26
C TYR A 59 -0.70 -7.81 -16.70
N HIS A 60 -1.80 -7.98 -15.96
CA HIS A 60 -3.10 -7.39 -16.24
C HIS A 60 -3.39 -6.12 -15.43
N VAL A 61 -2.61 -5.86 -14.38
CA VAL A 61 -2.68 -4.64 -13.59
C VAL A 61 -1.64 -3.66 -14.08
N ILE A 62 -1.99 -2.38 -14.16
CA ILE A 62 -1.04 -1.28 -14.37
C ILE A 62 -1.19 -0.23 -13.27
N THR A 63 -0.07 0.34 -12.81
CA THR A 63 0.02 1.44 -11.85
C THR A 63 0.96 2.51 -12.38
N ASP A 64 1.03 3.67 -11.72
CA ASP A 64 2.07 4.67 -11.98
C ASP A 64 3.45 4.29 -11.41
N GLY A 65 3.58 3.11 -10.79
CA GLY A 65 4.79 2.68 -10.09
C GLY A 65 5.14 3.52 -8.88
N GLU A 66 4.25 4.43 -8.49
CA GLU A 66 4.49 5.48 -7.48
C GLU A 66 5.61 6.45 -7.88
N PHE A 67 5.86 6.61 -9.18
CA PHE A 67 6.96 7.42 -9.71
C PHE A 67 6.81 8.92 -9.43
N ARG A 68 5.60 9.38 -9.08
CA ARG A 68 5.33 10.77 -8.70
C ARG A 68 5.47 11.03 -7.20
N ARG A 69 5.71 9.97 -6.39
CA ARG A 69 5.75 10.03 -4.93
C ARG A 69 7.17 9.95 -4.41
N SER A 70 7.44 10.67 -3.33
CA SER A 70 8.63 10.49 -2.48
C SER A 70 8.41 9.32 -1.51
N THR A 71 7.20 9.21 -0.95
CA THR A 71 6.79 8.12 -0.06
C THR A 71 5.39 7.61 -0.42
N TRP A 72 5.13 6.35 -0.15
CA TRP A 72 3.86 5.69 -0.50
C TRP A 72 2.61 6.35 0.15
N HIS A 73 2.75 6.98 1.33
CA HIS A 73 1.63 7.49 2.13
C HIS A 73 1.61 9.00 2.27
N LEU A 74 2.75 9.67 2.53
CA LEU A 74 2.76 11.09 2.85
C LEU A 74 2.36 11.96 1.67
N ASP A 75 2.78 11.62 0.45
CA ASP A 75 2.37 12.33 -0.76
C ASP A 75 0.85 12.33 -0.96
N PHE A 76 0.16 11.27 -0.53
CA PHE A 76 -1.30 11.25 -0.49
C PHE A 76 -1.84 12.17 0.60
N MET A 77 -1.28 12.12 1.81
CA MET A 77 -1.71 12.96 2.93
C MET A 77 -1.55 14.45 2.62
N TRP A 78 -0.48 14.84 1.91
CA TRP A 78 -0.25 16.23 1.49
C TRP A 78 -1.25 16.75 0.46
N GLY A 79 -2.01 15.88 -0.18
CA GLY A 79 -3.12 16.23 -1.06
C GLY A 79 -4.35 16.75 -0.33
N PHE A 80 -4.43 16.60 1.00
CA PHE A 80 -5.54 17.11 1.80
C PHE A 80 -5.31 18.55 2.25
N ASN A 81 -6.34 19.39 2.17
CA ASN A 81 -6.33 20.64 2.91
C ASN A 81 -6.21 20.36 4.41
N GLY A 82 -5.54 21.23 5.14
CA GLY A 82 -5.33 21.07 6.58
C GLY A 82 -4.12 20.19 6.94
N VAL A 83 -3.40 19.65 5.96
CA VAL A 83 -2.15 18.91 6.13
C VAL A 83 -0.98 19.70 5.53
N GLU A 84 0.12 19.81 6.25
CA GLU A 84 1.33 20.55 5.83
C GLU A 84 2.51 19.58 5.70
N HIS A 85 3.24 19.72 4.59
CA HIS A 85 4.51 19.06 4.32
C HIS A 85 5.67 19.90 4.84
N ARG A 86 6.59 19.29 5.59
CA ARG A 86 7.86 19.90 6.01
C ARG A 86 9.02 18.97 5.72
N LYS A 87 10.12 19.50 5.18
CA LYS A 87 11.32 18.69 4.97
C LYS A 87 11.95 18.33 6.31
N THR A 88 12.25 17.03 6.47
CA THR A 88 12.98 16.56 7.65
C THR A 88 14.45 16.95 7.58
N VAL A 89 15.04 17.19 8.75
CA VAL A 89 16.49 17.42 8.91
C VAL A 89 17.16 16.16 9.46
N ASP A 90 16.44 15.44 10.33
CA ASP A 90 16.87 14.22 10.99
C ASP A 90 15.84 13.12 10.78
N GLY A 91 16.25 11.91 10.39
CA GLY A 91 15.34 10.78 10.25
C GLY A 91 14.65 10.42 11.58
N ASN A 92 13.33 10.40 11.59
CA ASN A 92 12.51 10.18 12.79
C ASN A 92 11.97 8.76 12.94
N THR A 93 12.07 7.93 11.90
CA THR A 93 11.59 6.54 11.90
C THR A 93 12.75 5.57 11.67
N THR A 94 12.88 4.55 12.53
CA THR A 94 13.94 3.52 12.39
C THR A 94 13.34 2.22 11.88
N PHE A 95 13.88 1.73 10.76
CA PHE A 95 13.57 0.42 10.16
C PHE A 95 14.73 -0.53 10.44
N ASP A 96 14.48 -1.67 11.07
CA ASP A 96 15.46 -2.66 11.47
C ASP A 96 16.72 -1.98 12.10
N ALA A 97 17.70 -1.60 11.32
CA ALA A 97 18.89 -0.88 11.80
C ALA A 97 19.17 0.41 10.99
N GLU A 98 18.23 0.88 10.18
CA GLU A 98 18.39 2.04 9.30
C GLU A 98 17.38 3.15 9.64
N ALA A 99 17.87 4.37 9.90
CA ALA A 99 17.01 5.53 10.07
C ALA A 99 16.48 5.98 8.70
N ALA A 100 15.16 6.08 8.58
CA ALA A 100 14.53 6.53 7.36
C ALA A 100 14.52 8.07 7.28
N MET A 101 15.01 8.61 6.19
CA MET A 101 14.93 10.03 5.85
C MET A 101 13.62 10.29 5.15
N ILE A 102 12.54 10.39 5.94
CA ILE A 102 11.16 10.62 5.47
C ILE A 102 10.74 12.00 5.96
N ASP A 103 10.18 12.81 5.07
CA ASP A 103 9.74 14.16 5.38
C ASP A 103 8.63 14.19 6.43
N ASP A 104 8.53 15.29 7.17
CA ASP A 104 7.57 15.46 8.25
C ASP A 104 6.21 15.93 7.71
N THR A 105 5.14 15.51 8.40
CA THR A 105 3.76 15.84 8.04
C THR A 105 2.99 16.27 9.29
N TYR A 106 2.36 17.44 9.23
CA TYR A 106 1.66 18.03 10.36
C TYR A 106 0.21 18.37 10.02
N MET A 107 -0.67 18.18 11.01
CA MET A 107 -2.03 18.71 10.96
C MET A 107 -2.00 20.20 11.32
N VAL A 108 -2.46 21.07 10.42
CA VAL A 108 -2.51 22.53 10.61
C VAL A 108 -3.93 23.11 10.54
N GLY A 109 -4.91 22.26 10.25
CA GLY A 109 -6.33 22.61 10.19
C GLY A 109 -7.19 21.38 10.01
N LYS A 110 -8.51 21.55 10.01
CA LYS A 110 -9.44 20.45 9.68
C LYS A 110 -9.21 20.00 8.25
N ILE A 111 -9.22 18.67 8.05
CA ILE A 111 -8.99 18.08 6.73
C ILE A 111 -10.21 18.24 5.82
N SER A 112 -9.94 18.37 4.53
CA SER A 112 -10.94 18.28 3.46
C SER A 112 -10.26 17.92 2.15
N VAL A 113 -11.03 17.39 1.21
CA VAL A 113 -10.55 17.02 -0.13
C VAL A 113 -11.16 17.96 -1.16
N LYS A 114 -10.33 18.45 -2.06
CA LYS A 114 -10.73 19.12 -3.29
C LYS A 114 -9.58 19.08 -4.28
N ASP A 115 -9.87 18.58 -5.48
CA ASP A 115 -8.89 18.50 -6.58
C ASP A 115 -7.62 17.72 -6.17
N HIS A 116 -7.78 16.56 -5.52
CA HIS A 116 -6.67 15.77 -5.01
C HIS A 116 -5.73 15.33 -6.15
N PRO A 117 -4.40 15.54 -6.05
CA PRO A 117 -3.46 15.27 -7.15
C PRO A 117 -3.51 13.83 -7.67
N PHE A 118 -3.81 12.86 -6.82
CA PHE A 118 -3.88 11.44 -7.20
C PHE A 118 -5.01 11.13 -8.19
N VAL A 119 -6.02 11.98 -8.28
CA VAL A 119 -7.08 11.84 -9.31
C VAL A 119 -6.50 12.06 -10.70
N GLU A 120 -5.68 13.10 -10.89
CA GLU A 120 -5.00 13.36 -12.16
C GLU A 120 -3.90 12.31 -12.45
N HIS A 121 -3.17 11.86 -11.42
CA HIS A 121 -2.21 10.76 -11.56
C HIS A 121 -2.90 9.48 -12.05
N PHE A 122 -4.07 9.15 -11.47
CA PHE A 122 -4.87 8.01 -11.90
C PHE A 122 -5.38 8.14 -13.32
N LYS A 123 -5.91 9.31 -13.72
CA LYS A 123 -6.38 9.56 -15.10
C LYS A 123 -5.29 9.30 -16.13
N PHE A 124 -4.04 9.67 -15.80
CA PHE A 124 -2.90 9.40 -16.68
C PHE A 124 -2.68 7.91 -16.89
N VAL A 125 -2.65 7.11 -15.81
CA VAL A 125 -2.51 5.65 -15.90
C VAL A 125 -3.71 5.01 -16.59
N LYS A 126 -4.92 5.47 -16.27
CA LYS A 126 -6.17 5.03 -16.87
C LYS A 126 -6.17 5.17 -18.40
N ALA A 127 -5.57 6.24 -18.92
CA ALA A 127 -5.44 6.45 -20.35
C ALA A 127 -4.48 5.47 -21.05
N LEU A 128 -3.68 4.73 -20.28
CA LEU A 128 -2.76 3.71 -20.78
C LEU A 128 -3.36 2.30 -20.74
N GLU A 129 -4.59 2.11 -20.27
CA GLU A 129 -5.28 0.81 -20.33
C GLU A 129 -5.49 0.33 -21.77
N ASP A 130 -5.61 -0.97 -21.92
CA ASP A 130 -6.07 -1.63 -23.12
C ASP A 130 -7.08 -2.75 -22.78
N GLU A 131 -7.40 -3.60 -23.74
CA GLU A 131 -8.36 -4.69 -23.58
C GLU A 131 -7.92 -5.76 -22.54
N ASN A 132 -6.61 -5.85 -22.27
CA ASN A 132 -6.00 -6.85 -21.39
C ASN A 132 -5.53 -6.29 -20.05
N THR A 133 -5.63 -4.98 -19.82
CA THR A 133 -5.09 -4.33 -18.63
C THR A 133 -6.08 -3.38 -17.97
N VAL A 134 -5.94 -3.25 -16.65
CA VAL A 134 -6.74 -2.35 -15.81
C VAL A 134 -5.85 -1.55 -14.85
N ALA A 135 -6.14 -0.27 -14.71
CA ALA A 135 -5.45 0.61 -13.78
C ALA A 135 -5.89 0.34 -12.33
N LYS A 136 -4.92 0.21 -11.44
CA LYS A 136 -5.08 0.14 -10.00
C LYS A 136 -4.49 1.40 -9.36
N GLN A 137 -5.24 2.03 -8.45
CA GLN A 137 -4.73 3.11 -7.60
C GLN A 137 -4.42 2.59 -6.21
N THR A 138 -3.24 2.93 -5.69
CA THR A 138 -2.82 2.65 -4.32
C THR A 138 -2.87 3.93 -3.49
N ILE A 139 -3.42 3.85 -2.27
CA ILE A 139 -3.49 4.95 -1.30
C ILE A 139 -3.32 4.38 0.11
N PRO A 140 -2.81 5.14 1.09
CA PRO A 140 -2.89 4.70 2.48
C PRO A 140 -4.35 4.48 2.89
N SER A 141 -4.61 3.50 3.77
CA SER A 141 -5.96 3.25 4.27
C SER A 141 -6.48 4.43 5.13
N PRO A 142 -7.79 4.57 5.31
CA PRO A 142 -8.36 5.52 6.28
C PRO A 142 -7.78 5.32 7.68
N GLY A 143 -7.64 4.05 8.12
CA GLY A 143 -7.00 3.69 9.38
C GLY A 143 -5.54 4.14 9.45
N GLN A 144 -4.78 4.00 8.36
CA GLN A 144 -3.39 4.45 8.28
C GLN A 144 -3.26 5.97 8.39
N PHE A 145 -4.14 6.72 7.70
CA PHE A 145 -4.19 8.18 7.82
C PHE A 145 -4.48 8.61 9.26
N TYR A 146 -5.52 8.04 9.85
CA TYR A 146 -5.90 8.33 11.22
C TYR A 146 -4.77 7.99 12.21
N ALA A 147 -4.18 6.79 12.08
CA ALA A 147 -3.12 6.33 12.95
C ALA A 147 -1.87 7.22 12.90
N TYR A 148 -1.54 7.77 11.72
CA TYR A 148 -0.42 8.70 11.59
C TYR A 148 -0.59 9.92 12.50
N PHE A 149 -1.73 10.59 12.45
CA PHE A 149 -2.00 11.81 13.21
C PHE A 149 -2.45 11.57 14.66
N THR A 150 -2.78 10.34 15.04
CA THR A 150 -3.11 9.97 16.43
C THR A 150 -2.04 9.11 17.10
N GLY A 151 -0.90 8.94 16.46
CA GLY A 151 0.30 8.39 17.07
C GLY A 151 0.75 9.22 18.28
N ALA A 152 1.54 8.59 19.16
CA ALA A 152 1.93 9.18 20.44
C ALA A 152 2.55 10.59 20.33
N GLU A 153 3.23 10.88 19.23
CA GLU A 153 3.92 12.16 19.01
C GLU A 153 3.01 13.28 18.49
N LEU A 154 1.99 12.95 17.67
CA LEU A 154 1.15 13.94 16.95
C LEU A 154 -0.26 14.10 17.53
N LEU A 155 -0.67 13.22 18.44
CA LEU A 155 -2.03 13.23 19.01
C LEU A 155 -2.41 14.59 19.62
N ALA A 156 -1.50 15.20 20.37
CA ALA A 156 -1.78 16.46 21.06
C ALA A 156 -2.07 17.60 20.05
N ASP A 157 -1.33 17.67 18.96
CA ASP A 157 -1.51 18.68 17.91
C ASP A 157 -2.83 18.46 17.16
N THR A 158 -3.17 17.21 16.86
CA THR A 158 -4.44 16.84 16.24
C THR A 158 -5.62 17.20 17.13
N LEU A 159 -5.55 16.92 18.44
CA LEU A 159 -6.60 17.26 19.40
C LEU A 159 -6.73 18.77 19.64
N ALA A 160 -5.66 19.55 19.48
CA ALA A 160 -5.74 21.02 19.52
C ALA A 160 -6.64 21.59 18.41
N ILE A 161 -6.74 20.88 17.27
CA ILE A 161 -7.57 21.28 16.11
C ILE A 161 -8.98 20.69 16.21
N TYR A 162 -9.10 19.42 16.57
CA TYR A 162 -10.36 18.67 16.54
C TYR A 162 -11.13 18.62 17.85
N GLY A 163 -10.43 18.80 18.97
CA GLY A 163 -10.99 18.67 20.33
C GLY A 163 -11.13 17.24 20.79
N THR A 164 -11.55 16.30 19.93
CA THR A 164 -11.70 14.88 20.25
C THR A 164 -11.22 13.98 19.11
N GLU A 165 -10.86 12.73 19.42
CA GLU A 165 -10.49 11.72 18.43
C GLU A 165 -11.69 11.32 17.56
N GLU A 166 -12.92 11.33 18.10
CA GLU A 166 -14.14 11.03 17.38
C GLU A 166 -14.41 12.04 16.27
N ALA A 167 -14.25 13.35 16.56
CA ALA A 167 -14.44 14.40 15.57
C ALA A 167 -13.42 14.31 14.42
N PHE A 168 -12.19 13.89 14.73
CA PHE A 168 -11.18 13.63 13.70
C PHE A 168 -11.53 12.39 12.87
N ALA A 169 -11.95 11.30 13.52
CA ALA A 169 -12.37 10.08 12.83
C ALA A 169 -13.53 10.31 11.84
N GLU A 170 -14.52 11.13 12.22
CA GLU A 170 -15.64 11.51 11.34
C GLU A 170 -15.16 12.28 10.11
N ASP A 171 -14.25 13.24 10.28
CA ASP A 171 -13.69 13.99 9.15
C ASP A 171 -12.79 13.11 8.26
N VAL A 172 -12.06 12.14 8.80
CA VAL A 172 -11.30 11.16 7.99
C VAL A 172 -12.24 10.35 7.10
N ILE A 173 -13.32 9.77 7.66
CA ILE A 173 -14.31 9.01 6.87
C ILE A 173 -14.90 9.90 5.77
N LYS A 174 -15.30 11.13 6.11
CA LYS A 174 -15.87 12.08 5.15
C LYS A 174 -14.90 12.40 4.02
N ALA A 175 -13.66 12.78 4.34
CA ALA A 175 -12.65 13.16 3.37
C ALA A 175 -12.27 11.99 2.44
N TYR A 176 -12.16 10.76 2.97
CA TYR A 176 -11.94 9.59 2.14
C TYR A 176 -13.13 9.27 1.22
N ASN A 177 -14.37 9.43 1.69
CA ASN A 177 -15.56 9.26 0.84
C ASN A 177 -15.63 10.30 -0.29
N GLU A 178 -15.22 11.54 -0.02
CA GLU A 178 -15.08 12.59 -1.04
C GLU A 178 -14.01 12.18 -2.08
N PHE A 179 -12.82 11.76 -1.64
CA PHE A 179 -11.76 11.27 -2.53
C PHE A 179 -12.20 10.05 -3.37
N VAL A 180 -12.84 9.06 -2.72
CA VAL A 180 -13.35 7.86 -3.42
C VAL A 180 -14.38 8.25 -4.48
N THR A 181 -15.24 9.22 -4.21
CA THR A 181 -16.19 9.75 -5.19
C THR A 181 -15.48 10.40 -6.39
N GLU A 182 -14.45 11.21 -6.15
CA GLU A 182 -13.70 11.87 -7.22
C GLU A 182 -12.94 10.86 -8.08
N ILE A 183 -12.23 9.90 -7.47
CA ILE A 183 -11.45 8.92 -8.23
C ILE A 183 -12.34 7.91 -8.95
N TYR A 184 -13.48 7.53 -8.38
CA TYR A 184 -14.48 6.72 -9.05
C TYR A 184 -15.05 7.43 -10.29
N ALA A 185 -15.36 8.72 -10.17
CA ALA A 185 -15.81 9.55 -11.31
C ALA A 185 -14.73 9.66 -12.40
N ALA A 186 -13.44 9.62 -12.03
CA ALA A 186 -12.31 9.54 -12.97
C ALA A 186 -12.19 8.15 -13.66
N GLY A 187 -13.02 7.18 -13.29
CA GLY A 187 -13.08 5.84 -13.90
C GLY A 187 -12.34 4.76 -13.13
N CYS A 188 -11.90 5.00 -11.89
CA CYS A 188 -11.31 3.98 -11.05
C CYS A 188 -12.33 2.89 -10.72
N ARG A 189 -11.90 1.63 -10.85
CA ARG A 189 -12.67 0.42 -10.46
C ARG A 189 -11.83 -0.55 -9.63
N ASN A 190 -10.56 -0.24 -9.41
CA ASN A 190 -9.65 -1.04 -8.60
C ASN A 190 -8.83 -0.09 -7.71
N LEU A 191 -9.20 -0.02 -6.44
CA LEU A 191 -8.54 0.77 -5.41
C LEU A 191 -7.85 -0.18 -4.42
N GLN A 192 -6.65 0.15 -3.99
CA GLN A 192 -5.93 -0.59 -2.97
C GLN A 192 -5.65 0.32 -1.77
N PHE A 193 -6.08 -0.10 -0.60
CA PHE A 193 -5.65 0.48 0.66
C PHE A 193 -4.31 -0.15 1.06
N ASP A 194 -3.30 0.68 1.28
CA ASP A 194 -2.04 0.26 1.87
C ASP A 194 -2.13 0.52 3.38
N ASP A 195 -2.17 -0.56 4.17
CA ASP A 195 -2.50 -0.54 5.59
C ASP A 195 -1.37 -1.13 6.45
N CYS A 196 -0.37 -0.31 6.74
CA CYS A 196 0.74 -0.69 7.60
C CYS A 196 0.35 -0.73 9.10
N VAL A 197 -0.82 -0.20 9.49
CA VAL A 197 -1.29 -0.21 10.88
C VAL A 197 -1.35 -1.64 11.40
N TRP A 198 -1.99 -2.54 10.67
CA TRP A 198 -2.08 -3.94 11.06
C TRP A 198 -0.72 -4.62 11.18
N GLY A 199 0.23 -4.26 10.30
CA GLY A 199 1.63 -4.71 10.39
C GLY A 199 2.30 -4.27 11.69
N GLY A 200 2.01 -3.07 12.20
CA GLY A 200 2.46 -2.60 13.52
C GLY A 200 1.74 -3.30 14.68
N MET A 201 0.45 -3.60 14.52
CA MET A 201 -0.40 -4.18 15.58
C MET A 201 -0.11 -5.68 15.85
N VAL A 202 0.52 -6.41 14.92
CA VAL A 202 0.91 -7.81 15.16
C VAL A 202 1.97 -7.96 16.26
N ASN A 203 2.73 -6.90 16.55
CA ASN A 203 3.72 -6.87 17.62
C ASN A 203 3.19 -6.02 18.80
N PRO A 204 2.81 -6.63 19.93
CA PRO A 204 2.20 -5.90 21.05
C PRO A 204 3.07 -4.78 21.63
N LYS A 205 4.40 -4.96 21.66
CA LYS A 205 5.31 -3.91 22.16
C LYS A 205 5.36 -2.72 21.21
N LEU A 206 5.45 -3.01 19.92
CA LEU A 206 5.44 -1.97 18.89
C LEU A 206 4.10 -1.22 18.85
N ALA A 207 2.99 -1.95 18.96
CA ALA A 207 1.65 -1.35 19.02
C ALA A 207 1.53 -0.34 20.18
N VAL A 208 2.01 -0.70 21.38
CA VAL A 208 2.04 0.22 22.52
C VAL A 208 2.95 1.43 22.25
N ALA A 209 4.13 1.22 21.67
CA ALA A 209 5.06 2.31 21.38
C ALA A 209 4.48 3.31 20.36
N LEU A 210 3.83 2.80 19.31
CA LEU A 210 3.24 3.63 18.26
C LEU A 210 2.01 4.43 18.72
N THR A 211 1.17 3.81 19.54
CA THR A 211 -0.15 4.39 19.88
C THR A 211 -0.19 5.05 21.26
N GLY A 212 0.76 4.74 22.14
CA GLY A 212 0.68 5.10 23.56
C GLY A 212 -0.42 4.37 24.33
N ARG A 213 -1.09 3.36 23.70
CA ARG A 213 -2.25 2.63 24.25
C ARG A 213 -1.90 1.20 24.60
N SER A 214 -2.54 0.63 25.62
CA SER A 214 -2.37 -0.76 26.03
C SER A 214 -3.67 -1.38 26.54
N GLY A 215 -3.73 -2.72 26.65
CA GLY A 215 -4.90 -3.44 27.15
C GLY A 215 -6.17 -3.11 26.36
N GLU A 216 -7.28 -2.85 27.07
CA GLU A 216 -8.58 -2.56 26.45
C GLU A 216 -8.54 -1.34 25.53
N ALA A 217 -7.81 -0.28 25.89
CA ALA A 217 -7.68 0.91 25.04
C ALA A 217 -7.00 0.62 23.69
N LEU A 218 -6.06 -0.32 23.64
CA LEU A 218 -5.45 -0.76 22.39
C LEU A 218 -6.42 -1.59 21.54
N GLU A 219 -7.23 -2.45 22.16
CA GLU A 219 -8.23 -3.23 21.44
C GLU A 219 -9.35 -2.34 20.86
N GLU A 220 -9.82 -1.34 21.62
CA GLU A 220 -10.78 -0.35 21.10
C GLU A 220 -10.17 0.48 19.93
N TYR A 221 -8.89 0.81 20.03
CA TYR A 221 -8.18 1.48 18.94
C TYR A 221 -8.13 0.62 17.67
N LYS A 222 -7.81 -0.69 17.78
CA LYS A 222 -7.85 -1.62 16.63
C LYS A 222 -9.26 -1.71 16.01
N LYS A 223 -10.31 -1.74 16.83
CA LYS A 223 -11.70 -1.72 16.35
C LYS A 223 -12.03 -0.43 15.63
N LEU A 224 -11.49 0.71 16.08
CA LEU A 224 -11.68 1.99 15.40
C LEU A 224 -10.98 1.98 14.03
N MET A 225 -9.75 1.44 13.90
CA MET A 225 -9.07 1.32 12.60
C MET A 225 -9.90 0.50 11.62
N LEU A 226 -10.40 -0.65 12.07
CA LEU A 226 -11.31 -1.48 11.27
C LEU A 226 -12.58 -0.73 10.86
N LYS A 227 -13.19 0.01 11.79
CA LYS A 227 -14.39 0.82 11.51
C LYS A 227 -14.12 1.88 10.44
N LEU A 228 -13.01 2.62 10.53
CA LEU A 228 -12.66 3.65 9.56
C LEU A 228 -12.57 3.08 8.14
N ASN A 229 -11.87 1.96 7.98
CA ASN A 229 -11.77 1.29 6.68
C ASN A 229 -13.15 0.82 6.19
N ASN A 230 -13.91 0.16 7.03
CA ASN A 230 -15.22 -0.40 6.66
C ASN A 230 -16.28 0.64 6.31
N GLU A 231 -16.30 1.80 6.98
CA GLU A 231 -17.23 2.88 6.67
C GLU A 231 -16.96 3.46 5.26
N VAL A 232 -15.68 3.56 4.87
CA VAL A 232 -15.32 4.02 3.52
C VAL A 232 -15.64 2.95 2.48
N VAL A 233 -15.36 1.67 2.77
CA VAL A 233 -15.71 0.56 1.88
C VAL A 233 -17.22 0.46 1.69
N ALA A 234 -18.01 0.61 2.76
CA ALA A 234 -19.46 0.52 2.71
C ALA A 234 -20.12 1.67 1.93
N ALA A 235 -19.49 2.85 1.91
CA ALA A 235 -19.98 4.01 1.16
C ALA A 235 -19.55 4.00 -0.32
N ALA A 236 -18.60 3.15 -0.69
CA ALA A 236 -18.09 3.06 -2.06
C ALA A 236 -19.13 2.47 -3.03
N PRO A 237 -19.11 2.84 -4.32
CA PRO A 237 -19.94 2.20 -5.34
C PRO A 237 -19.68 0.69 -5.44
N GLU A 238 -20.73 -0.10 -5.65
CA GLU A 238 -20.69 -1.57 -5.66
C GLU A 238 -19.68 -2.16 -6.68
N ASP A 239 -19.45 -1.47 -7.80
CA ASP A 239 -18.51 -1.88 -8.85
C ASP A 239 -17.08 -1.33 -8.66
N LEU A 240 -16.79 -0.66 -7.54
CA LEU A 240 -15.45 -0.31 -7.12
C LEU A 240 -14.88 -1.39 -6.22
N LEU A 241 -13.94 -2.17 -6.73
CA LEU A 241 -13.23 -3.15 -5.90
C LEU A 241 -12.20 -2.43 -5.02
N ILE A 242 -12.31 -2.66 -3.72
CA ILE A 242 -11.34 -2.18 -2.74
C ILE A 242 -10.63 -3.38 -2.14
N ASN A 243 -9.30 -3.43 -2.33
CA ASN A 243 -8.43 -4.43 -1.73
C ASN A 243 -7.57 -3.77 -0.65
N THR A 244 -6.98 -4.54 0.26
CA THR A 244 -6.02 -4.01 1.23
C THR A 244 -4.68 -4.73 1.13
N HIS A 245 -3.58 -3.98 1.28
CA HIS A 245 -2.24 -4.51 1.44
C HIS A 245 -1.77 -4.27 2.87
N VAL A 246 -1.44 -5.35 3.57
CA VAL A 246 -0.91 -5.29 4.93
C VAL A 246 0.60 -5.39 4.90
N CYS A 247 1.24 -4.22 4.98
CA CYS A 247 2.69 -4.09 4.95
C CYS A 247 3.30 -4.26 6.35
N ARG A 248 4.54 -4.72 6.41
CA ARG A 248 5.36 -4.80 7.62
C ARG A 248 6.55 -3.85 7.61
N GLY A 249 6.49 -2.87 6.73
CA GLY A 249 7.56 -1.93 6.45
C GLY A 249 8.47 -2.39 5.31
N ASN A 250 8.79 -1.44 4.45
CA ASN A 250 9.62 -1.68 3.27
C ASN A 250 10.40 -0.40 2.93
N TYR A 251 11.53 -0.21 3.58
CA TYR A 251 12.41 0.93 3.37
C TYR A 251 13.83 0.43 3.11
N HIS A 252 14.37 0.71 1.91
CA HIS A 252 15.75 0.41 1.52
C HIS A 252 16.18 -1.03 1.86
N SER A 253 15.30 -2.01 1.56
CA SER A 253 15.45 -3.44 1.86
C SER A 253 15.36 -3.83 3.33
N THR A 254 14.95 -2.94 4.22
CA THR A 254 14.71 -3.23 5.64
C THR A 254 13.21 -3.36 5.93
N PHE A 255 12.86 -3.80 7.14
CA PHE A 255 11.48 -3.93 7.60
C PHE A 255 11.27 -3.13 8.90
N PHE A 256 10.02 -2.84 9.22
CA PHE A 256 9.63 -2.10 10.43
C PHE A 256 9.11 -3.00 11.54
N SER A 257 8.35 -4.05 11.20
CA SER A 257 7.72 -4.93 12.17
C SER A 257 7.86 -6.42 11.82
N SER A 258 7.77 -7.26 12.85
CA SER A 258 7.68 -8.71 12.73
C SER A 258 6.69 -9.26 13.75
N GLY A 259 6.03 -10.36 13.41
CA GLY A 259 5.01 -11.03 14.21
C GLY A 259 4.00 -11.77 13.32
N ALA A 260 3.46 -12.88 13.79
CA ALA A 260 2.39 -13.60 13.10
C ALA A 260 1.07 -12.80 13.12
N TYR A 261 0.17 -13.07 12.17
CA TYR A 261 -1.13 -12.38 12.08
C TYR A 261 -2.13 -12.79 13.17
N ASP A 262 -1.81 -13.78 14.02
CA ASP A 262 -2.73 -14.35 15.03
C ASP A 262 -3.40 -13.29 15.89
N SER A 263 -2.64 -12.27 16.34
CA SER A 263 -3.15 -11.22 17.25
C SER A 263 -4.12 -10.23 16.61
N VAL A 264 -4.24 -10.22 15.29
CA VAL A 264 -5.11 -9.31 14.53
C VAL A 264 -6.10 -10.04 13.63
N ALA A 265 -5.98 -11.36 13.48
CA ALA A 265 -6.72 -12.15 12.51
C ALA A 265 -8.25 -12.04 12.64
N ASP A 266 -8.78 -12.05 13.85
CA ASP A 266 -10.23 -11.98 14.09
C ASP A 266 -10.81 -10.63 13.65
N LEU A 267 -10.09 -9.52 13.87
CA LEU A 267 -10.51 -8.19 13.42
C LEU A 267 -10.23 -8.01 11.92
N LEU A 268 -9.00 -8.23 11.50
CA LEU A 268 -8.56 -7.99 10.12
C LEU A 268 -9.27 -8.95 9.15
N PHE A 269 -9.03 -10.25 9.26
CA PHE A 269 -9.55 -11.23 8.29
C PHE A 269 -11.03 -11.56 8.50
N GLY A 270 -11.49 -11.51 9.76
CA GLY A 270 -12.88 -11.76 10.10
C GLY A 270 -13.79 -10.55 9.88
N GLY A 271 -13.28 -9.33 10.04
CA GLY A 271 -14.09 -8.12 10.15
C GLY A 271 -13.93 -7.09 9.03
N GLU A 272 -12.82 -7.05 8.29
CA GLU A 272 -12.64 -6.04 7.25
C GLU A 272 -13.40 -6.40 5.97
N ASN A 273 -14.13 -5.44 5.38
CA ASN A 273 -15.06 -5.67 4.26
C ASN A 273 -14.44 -5.47 2.87
N VAL A 274 -13.13 -5.67 2.73
CA VAL A 274 -12.43 -5.59 1.45
C VAL A 274 -12.64 -6.83 0.57
N ASN A 275 -12.35 -6.71 -0.72
CA ASN A 275 -12.49 -7.80 -1.69
C ASN A 275 -11.32 -8.80 -1.62
N ALA A 276 -10.10 -8.30 -1.35
CA ALA A 276 -8.91 -9.12 -1.24
C ALA A 276 -7.87 -8.53 -0.29
N TYR A 277 -7.05 -9.42 0.26
CA TYR A 277 -5.89 -9.10 1.09
C TYR A 277 -4.61 -9.39 0.33
N TYR A 278 -3.67 -8.45 0.26
CA TYR A 278 -2.29 -8.64 -0.17
C TYR A 278 -1.42 -8.72 1.09
N LEU A 279 -0.90 -9.90 1.40
CA LEU A 279 -0.27 -10.19 2.69
C LEU A 279 1.21 -10.56 2.54
N GLU A 280 2.07 -10.00 3.38
CA GLU A 280 3.47 -10.39 3.45
C GLU A 280 3.62 -11.76 4.11
N TYR A 281 4.22 -12.69 3.37
CA TYR A 281 4.57 -14.05 3.79
C TYR A 281 5.90 -14.51 3.19
N ASP A 282 6.79 -13.59 2.84
CA ASP A 282 8.07 -13.86 2.17
C ASP A 282 9.08 -14.62 3.05
N ASP A 283 9.01 -14.46 4.36
CA ASP A 283 9.89 -15.12 5.32
C ASP A 283 9.19 -15.50 6.64
N GLU A 284 9.96 -16.03 7.60
CA GLU A 284 9.48 -16.49 8.91
C GLU A 284 8.95 -15.39 9.83
N ARG A 285 9.27 -14.10 9.57
CA ARG A 285 8.75 -12.96 10.34
C ARG A 285 7.24 -12.91 10.37
N SER A 286 6.59 -13.39 9.32
CA SER A 286 5.13 -13.37 9.16
C SER A 286 4.42 -14.53 9.84
N GLY A 287 5.15 -15.51 10.39
CA GLY A 287 4.57 -16.72 10.96
C GLY A 287 3.96 -17.67 9.91
N GLY A 288 3.10 -18.56 10.35
CA GLY A 288 2.41 -19.53 9.49
C GLY A 288 1.07 -19.04 8.95
N PHE A 289 0.41 -19.89 8.16
CA PHE A 289 -0.84 -19.57 7.46
C PHE A 289 -2.12 -19.83 8.28
N ALA A 290 -2.02 -20.39 9.50
CA ALA A 290 -3.19 -20.69 10.33
C ALA A 290 -4.16 -19.50 10.53
N PRO A 291 -3.69 -18.23 10.69
CA PRO A 291 -4.58 -17.08 10.79
C PRO A 291 -5.51 -16.88 9.58
N LEU A 292 -5.14 -17.37 8.39
CA LEU A 292 -5.96 -17.30 7.18
C LEU A 292 -7.29 -18.05 7.31
N ALA A 293 -7.41 -18.99 8.24
CA ALA A 293 -8.70 -19.65 8.56
C ALA A 293 -9.78 -18.64 9.01
N LYS A 294 -9.40 -17.41 9.40
CA LYS A 294 -10.33 -16.34 9.77
C LYS A 294 -10.81 -15.49 8.58
N VAL A 295 -10.27 -15.72 7.37
CA VAL A 295 -10.72 -15.00 6.17
C VAL A 295 -12.17 -15.31 5.88
N SER A 296 -13.05 -14.35 6.13
CA SER A 296 -14.50 -14.52 6.04
C SER A 296 -15.03 -14.38 4.61
N GLY A 297 -16.17 -15.00 4.35
CA GLY A 297 -16.86 -14.91 3.07
C GLY A 297 -16.08 -15.51 1.90
N ASP A 298 -16.14 -14.85 0.76
CA ASP A 298 -15.49 -15.21 -0.50
C ASP A 298 -14.23 -14.36 -0.80
N LYS A 299 -13.73 -13.64 0.21
CA LYS A 299 -12.55 -12.78 0.07
C LYS A 299 -11.35 -13.56 -0.44
N LYS A 300 -10.58 -12.90 -1.29
CA LYS A 300 -9.38 -13.46 -1.91
C LYS A 300 -8.15 -13.13 -1.08
N VAL A 301 -7.12 -13.96 -1.19
CA VAL A 301 -5.83 -13.75 -0.53
C VAL A 301 -4.71 -13.81 -1.55
N VAL A 302 -3.99 -12.71 -1.69
CA VAL A 302 -2.77 -12.61 -2.49
C VAL A 302 -1.59 -12.85 -1.58
N LEU A 303 -0.94 -14.00 -1.75
CA LEU A 303 0.20 -14.43 -0.96
C LEU A 303 1.47 -13.73 -1.46
N GLY A 304 2.01 -12.84 -0.67
CA GLY A 304 3.28 -12.17 -0.90
C GLY A 304 4.45 -13.08 -0.50
N LEU A 305 4.78 -14.06 -1.35
CA LEU A 305 5.78 -15.09 -1.06
C LEU A 305 7.16 -14.80 -1.66
N VAL A 306 7.26 -13.80 -2.53
CA VAL A 306 8.52 -13.42 -3.18
C VAL A 306 9.00 -12.11 -2.57
N THR A 307 10.21 -12.11 -1.99
CA THR A 307 10.73 -10.90 -1.34
C THR A 307 11.19 -9.85 -2.35
N THR A 308 10.92 -8.58 -2.05
CA THR A 308 11.49 -7.43 -2.77
C THR A 308 12.71 -6.83 -2.06
N LYS A 309 13.18 -7.46 -0.98
CA LYS A 309 14.26 -6.94 -0.12
C LYS A 309 15.64 -7.45 -0.52
N THR A 310 15.70 -8.56 -1.24
CA THR A 310 16.97 -9.17 -1.69
C THR A 310 16.90 -9.56 -3.17
N PRO A 311 18.03 -9.53 -3.91
CA PRO A 311 18.05 -9.87 -5.34
C PRO A 311 17.91 -11.38 -5.62
N ALA A 312 18.22 -12.24 -4.65
CA ALA A 312 18.17 -13.69 -4.83
C ALA A 312 16.76 -14.16 -5.21
N LEU A 313 16.64 -14.94 -6.27
CA LEU A 313 15.37 -15.56 -6.64
C LEU A 313 15.02 -16.68 -5.67
N GLU A 314 13.77 -16.78 -5.31
CA GLU A 314 13.22 -17.85 -4.48
C GLU A 314 13.26 -19.18 -5.24
N ASN A 315 13.36 -20.28 -4.48
CA ASN A 315 13.17 -21.59 -5.05
C ASN A 315 11.69 -21.80 -5.41
N LYS A 316 11.42 -22.04 -6.69
CA LYS A 316 10.07 -22.19 -7.24
C LYS A 316 9.24 -23.26 -6.55
N GLU A 317 9.82 -24.46 -6.32
CA GLU A 317 9.14 -25.59 -5.67
C GLU A 317 8.76 -25.25 -4.21
N LEU A 318 9.64 -24.53 -3.50
CA LEU A 318 9.34 -24.10 -2.13
C LEU A 318 8.18 -23.11 -2.10
N VAL A 319 8.11 -22.16 -3.03
CA VAL A 319 6.98 -21.21 -3.12
C VAL A 319 5.67 -21.95 -3.45
N ILE A 320 5.70 -22.89 -4.40
CA ILE A 320 4.54 -23.74 -4.75
C ILE A 320 4.05 -24.53 -3.52
N ASN A 321 4.98 -25.15 -2.78
CA ASN A 321 4.63 -25.88 -1.55
C ASN A 321 3.96 -24.97 -0.51
N ARG A 322 4.44 -23.71 -0.35
CA ARG A 322 3.83 -22.73 0.56
C ARG A 322 2.44 -22.29 0.10
N ILE A 323 2.19 -22.18 -1.20
CA ILE A 323 0.83 -21.94 -1.73
C ILE A 323 -0.10 -23.11 -1.34
N HIS A 324 0.34 -24.36 -1.51
CA HIS A 324 -0.45 -25.53 -1.11
C HIS A 324 -0.62 -25.64 0.42
N GLU A 325 0.34 -25.16 1.20
CA GLU A 325 0.19 -25.05 2.65
C GLU A 325 -0.91 -24.05 3.02
N ALA A 326 -0.91 -22.86 2.41
CA ALA A 326 -1.98 -21.86 2.60
C ALA A 326 -3.34 -22.36 2.15
N ALA A 327 -3.38 -23.23 1.12
CA ALA A 327 -4.60 -23.84 0.60
C ALA A 327 -5.33 -24.79 1.61
N LYS A 328 -4.68 -25.14 2.73
CA LYS A 328 -5.33 -25.85 3.84
C LYS A 328 -6.30 -24.97 4.63
N TYR A 329 -6.17 -23.64 4.51
CA TYR A 329 -6.94 -22.65 5.27
C TYR A 329 -7.88 -21.80 4.40
N VAL A 330 -7.48 -21.51 3.15
CA VAL A 330 -8.27 -20.78 2.15
C VAL A 330 -8.27 -21.60 0.87
N PRO A 331 -9.42 -21.89 0.26
CA PRO A 331 -9.48 -22.66 -1.00
C PRO A 331 -8.54 -22.11 -2.07
N LEU A 332 -7.89 -23.00 -2.84
CA LEU A 332 -6.86 -22.65 -3.82
C LEU A 332 -7.37 -21.66 -4.90
N ASP A 333 -8.65 -21.73 -5.23
CA ASP A 333 -9.31 -20.82 -6.19
C ASP A 333 -9.45 -19.38 -5.67
N ARG A 334 -9.31 -19.17 -4.36
CA ARG A 334 -9.27 -17.85 -3.72
C ARG A 334 -7.84 -17.38 -3.37
N LEU A 335 -6.81 -18.18 -3.71
CA LEU A 335 -5.40 -17.82 -3.51
C LEU A 335 -4.79 -17.24 -4.80
N TYR A 336 -3.90 -16.30 -4.63
CA TYR A 336 -3.21 -15.55 -5.66
C TYR A 336 -1.76 -15.35 -5.22
N LEU A 337 -0.86 -14.92 -6.10
CA LEU A 337 0.55 -14.74 -5.81
C LEU A 337 1.03 -13.33 -6.17
N SER A 338 1.86 -12.75 -5.32
CA SER A 338 2.58 -11.49 -5.57
C SER A 338 3.93 -11.45 -4.86
N PRO A 339 4.78 -10.45 -5.15
CA PRO A 339 5.81 -10.04 -4.21
C PRO A 339 5.19 -9.59 -2.89
N GLN A 340 5.96 -9.66 -1.79
CA GLN A 340 5.44 -9.36 -0.45
C GLN A 340 5.05 -7.89 -0.27
N CYS A 341 5.70 -6.97 -0.99
CA CYS A 341 5.44 -5.55 -1.02
C CYS A 341 5.82 -4.97 -2.39
N GLY A 342 5.77 -3.64 -2.56
CA GLY A 342 6.39 -2.97 -3.70
C GLY A 342 7.92 -3.02 -3.66
N PHE A 343 8.57 -2.61 -4.74
CA PHE A 343 10.04 -2.55 -4.84
C PHE A 343 10.62 -1.23 -4.33
N ALA A 344 9.79 -0.19 -4.19
CA ALA A 344 10.22 1.12 -3.74
C ALA A 344 9.07 1.92 -3.10
N SER A 345 8.75 1.59 -1.85
CA SER A 345 7.73 2.31 -1.07
C SER A 345 8.14 3.75 -0.74
N CYS A 346 9.44 4.04 -0.76
CA CYS A 346 10.01 5.38 -0.78
C CYS A 346 10.91 5.51 -2.03
N GLU A 347 11.18 6.73 -2.49
CA GLU A 347 11.93 6.97 -3.73
C GLU A 347 13.35 6.40 -3.73
N ILE A 348 13.96 6.23 -2.55
CA ILE A 348 15.26 5.57 -2.41
C ILE A 348 15.25 4.15 -2.99
N GLY A 349 14.11 3.43 -2.89
CA GLY A 349 13.95 2.07 -3.37
C GLY A 349 14.69 1.02 -2.56
N ASN A 350 14.42 -0.25 -2.85
CA ASN A 350 15.12 -1.38 -2.28
C ASN A 350 16.48 -1.61 -2.99
N LYS A 351 17.36 -2.36 -2.34
CA LYS A 351 18.73 -2.65 -2.81
C LYS A 351 18.73 -3.74 -3.90
N LEU A 352 17.98 -3.51 -4.96
CA LEU A 352 17.91 -4.35 -6.15
C LEU A 352 18.15 -3.49 -7.39
N THR A 353 18.56 -4.13 -8.48
CA THR A 353 18.56 -3.52 -9.82
C THR A 353 17.17 -3.65 -10.48
N GLU A 354 16.95 -2.91 -11.56
CA GLU A 354 15.73 -3.06 -12.35
C GLU A 354 15.62 -4.46 -12.97
N GLU A 355 16.74 -5.07 -13.41
CA GLU A 355 16.75 -6.41 -13.97
C GLU A 355 16.35 -7.46 -12.92
N GLU A 356 16.84 -7.32 -11.69
CA GLU A 356 16.45 -8.20 -10.58
C GLU A 356 14.97 -8.03 -10.20
N GLN A 357 14.44 -6.81 -10.20
CA GLN A 357 13.01 -6.54 -10.05
C GLN A 357 12.18 -7.28 -11.11
N TRP A 358 12.56 -7.19 -12.38
CA TRP A 358 11.85 -7.85 -13.47
C TRP A 358 11.98 -9.38 -13.40
N ALA A 359 13.14 -9.90 -12.97
CA ALA A 359 13.33 -11.33 -12.74
C ALA A 359 12.40 -11.88 -11.65
N LYS A 360 12.20 -11.13 -10.55
CA LYS A 360 11.22 -11.47 -9.48
C LYS A 360 9.79 -11.55 -10.02
N LEU A 361 9.35 -10.56 -10.78
CA LEU A 361 8.02 -10.56 -11.37
C LEU A 361 7.83 -11.71 -12.38
N LYS A 362 8.85 -12.00 -13.18
CA LYS A 362 8.82 -13.16 -14.08
C LYS A 362 8.67 -14.47 -13.30
N LEU A 363 9.39 -14.63 -12.19
CA LEU A 363 9.28 -15.80 -11.32
C LEU A 363 7.86 -15.92 -10.72
N VAL A 364 7.27 -14.81 -10.24
CA VAL A 364 5.89 -14.79 -9.73
C VAL A 364 4.90 -15.31 -10.78
N LYS A 365 5.01 -14.82 -12.02
CA LYS A 365 4.18 -15.26 -13.14
C LYS A 365 4.36 -16.75 -13.44
N GLU A 366 5.61 -17.21 -13.59
CA GLU A 366 5.92 -18.61 -13.90
C GLU A 366 5.38 -19.59 -12.83
N ILE A 367 5.45 -19.20 -11.55
CA ILE A 367 4.88 -19.98 -10.46
C ILE A 367 3.35 -20.01 -10.54
N ALA A 368 2.74 -18.86 -10.77
CA ALA A 368 1.29 -18.77 -10.84
C ALA A 368 0.72 -19.54 -12.03
N GLU A 369 1.36 -19.48 -13.20
CA GLU A 369 0.98 -20.27 -14.36
C GLU A 369 1.09 -21.78 -14.13
N GLU A 370 2.06 -22.23 -13.32
CA GLU A 370 2.19 -23.67 -12.95
C GLU A 370 1.12 -24.11 -11.97
N VAL A 371 0.73 -23.25 -11.02
CA VAL A 371 -0.24 -23.61 -9.96
C VAL A 371 -1.69 -23.54 -10.45
N TRP A 372 -2.02 -22.56 -11.30
CA TRP A 372 -3.41 -22.25 -11.68
C TRP A 372 -3.67 -22.28 -13.19
N GLY A 373 -2.64 -22.48 -14.03
CA GLY A 373 -2.71 -22.46 -15.50
C GLY A 373 -3.25 -23.71 -16.20
#